data_de274586b1dac0c76a7620af56b55c37
#
_entry.id   de274586b1dac0c76a7620af56b55c37
#
_cell.length_a   1.000
_cell.length_b   1.000
_cell.length_c   1.000
_cell.angle_alpha   90.00
_cell.angle_beta   90.00
_cell.angle_gamma   90.00
#
_symmetry.space_group_name_H-M   'P 1'
#
loop_
_entity.id
_entity.type
_entity.pdbx_description
1 polymer ?
#
loop_
_entity_poly.entity_id
_entity_poly.type
_entity_poly.pdbx_seq_one_letter_code
_entity_poly.pdbx_strand_id
1 'polypeptide(L)'
;MRSRLLNVFLILLLALLLELRIPYGSGTSFDFLFVALIVSSFFLSFWELVFCVALGVFVMNWQPSPSFEMVTFALVPFASFSLGKTLPWHSWLNATVLIIVGTVVFYAASDSAFFLRSPGLFLGILFGGLCFGMVVFHTLNRFYAVEA
;
A
#
# COMPACT_ATOMS: atom_id res chain seq x y z
N MET A 1 -14.84 -14.73 8.88
CA MET A 1 -14.15 -13.53 9.40
C MET A 1 -12.68 -13.79 9.79
N ARG A 2 -12.35 -14.83 10.57
CA ARG A 2 -10.95 -15.12 10.98
C ARG A 2 -9.99 -15.40 9.81
N SER A 3 -10.40 -16.12 8.79
CA SER A 3 -9.57 -16.47 7.62
C SER A 3 -9.15 -15.24 6.80
N ARG A 4 -10.05 -14.28 6.63
CA ARG A 4 -9.83 -13.06 5.84
C ARG A 4 -8.71 -12.21 6.42
N LEU A 5 -8.83 -11.87 7.69
CA LEU A 5 -7.86 -11.04 8.41
C LEU A 5 -6.50 -11.73 8.47
N LEU A 6 -6.48 -13.06 8.62
CA LEU A 6 -5.24 -13.85 8.59
C LEU A 6 -4.54 -13.76 7.22
N ASN A 7 -5.28 -13.91 6.12
CA ASN A 7 -4.72 -13.85 4.78
C ASN A 7 -4.13 -12.46 4.47
N VAL A 8 -4.86 -11.39 4.84
CA VAL A 8 -4.33 -10.03 4.70
C VAL A 8 -3.10 -9.83 5.57
N PHE A 9 -3.11 -10.29 6.81
CA PHE A 9 -1.97 -10.20 7.72
C PHE A 9 -0.73 -10.92 7.16
N LEU A 10 -0.90 -12.11 6.58
CA LEU A 10 0.20 -12.84 5.93
C LEU A 10 0.76 -12.08 4.73
N ILE A 11 -0.09 -11.43 3.94
CA ILE A 11 0.34 -10.61 2.81
C ILE A 11 1.11 -9.36 3.29
N LEU A 12 0.62 -8.70 4.33
CA LEU A 12 1.31 -7.55 4.92
C LEU A 12 2.67 -7.96 5.51
N LEU A 13 2.73 -9.11 6.18
CA LEU A 13 3.98 -9.68 6.68
C LEU A 13 4.96 -10.00 5.55
N LEU A 14 4.47 -10.59 4.46
CA LEU A 14 5.28 -10.86 3.27
C LEU A 14 5.80 -9.56 2.63
N ALA A 15 4.95 -8.55 2.51
CA ALA A 15 5.33 -7.24 2.00
C ALA A 15 6.44 -6.60 2.85
N LEU A 16 6.30 -6.67 4.17
CA LEU A 16 7.30 -6.19 5.12
C LEU A 16 8.63 -6.96 4.98
N LEU A 17 8.58 -8.30 4.85
CA LEU A 17 9.79 -9.11 4.66
C LEU A 17 10.49 -8.80 3.34
N LEU A 18 9.74 -8.52 2.26
CA LEU A 18 10.30 -8.10 0.99
C LEU A 18 10.99 -6.73 1.11
N GLU A 19 10.37 -5.80 1.82
CA GLU A 19 10.92 -4.47 2.07
C GLU A 19 12.22 -4.54 2.88
N LEU A 20 12.28 -5.40 3.90
CA LEU A 20 13.49 -5.61 4.70
C LEU A 20 14.62 -6.32 3.95
N ARG A 21 14.30 -7.14 2.94
CA ARG A 21 15.30 -7.88 2.15
C ARG A 21 15.95 -7.07 1.04
N ILE A 22 15.28 -6.04 0.56
CA ILE A 22 15.85 -5.17 -0.49
C ILE A 22 16.76 -4.17 0.20
N PRO A 23 18.09 -4.27 0.00
CA PRO A 23 19.02 -3.43 0.74
C PRO A 23 18.83 -1.96 0.38
N TYR A 24 18.73 -1.14 1.41
CA TYR A 24 18.63 0.33 1.32
C TYR A 24 19.79 1.02 0.56
N GLY A 25 20.78 0.25 0.10
CA GLY A 25 21.97 0.76 -0.56
C GLY A 25 21.80 1.19 -2.02
N SER A 26 20.68 0.85 -2.68
CA SER A 26 20.42 1.23 -4.08
C SER A 26 19.56 2.47 -4.25
N GLY A 27 19.14 3.13 -3.17
CA GLY A 27 18.27 4.31 -3.23
C GLY A 27 16.83 4.01 -3.66
N THR A 28 16.48 2.74 -3.86
CA THR A 28 15.14 2.29 -4.25
C THR A 28 14.52 1.53 -3.08
N SER A 29 13.87 2.23 -2.16
CA SER A 29 12.94 1.59 -1.25
C SER A 29 11.62 1.37 -2.00
N PHE A 30 11.30 0.11 -2.31
CA PHE A 30 9.97 -0.22 -2.79
C PHE A 30 9.06 -0.28 -1.56
N ASP A 31 8.07 0.60 -1.50
CA ASP A 31 7.11 0.64 -0.40
C ASP A 31 6.03 -0.44 -0.58
N PHE A 32 6.46 -1.70 -0.52
CA PHE A 32 5.57 -2.86 -0.69
C PHE A 32 4.46 -2.90 0.37
N LEU A 33 4.79 -2.53 1.60
CA LEU A 33 3.82 -2.48 2.70
C LEU A 33 2.73 -1.44 2.42
N PHE A 34 3.12 -0.27 1.92
CA PHE A 34 2.19 0.79 1.56
C PHE A 34 1.23 0.37 0.45
N VAL A 35 1.77 -0.20 -0.64
CA VAL A 35 0.95 -0.71 -1.74
C VAL A 35 0.03 -1.84 -1.28
N ALA A 36 0.53 -2.76 -0.44
CA ALA A 36 -0.28 -3.84 0.13
C ALA A 36 -1.44 -3.29 0.98
N LEU A 37 -1.24 -2.22 1.75
CA LEU A 37 -2.30 -1.56 2.52
C LEU A 37 -3.36 -0.90 1.62
N ILE A 38 -2.94 -0.21 0.54
CA ILE A 38 -3.87 0.35 -0.45
C ILE A 38 -4.75 -0.75 -1.05
N VAL A 39 -4.15 -1.85 -1.49
CA VAL A 39 -4.90 -2.97 -2.09
C VAL A 39 -5.80 -3.64 -1.06
N SER A 40 -5.30 -3.87 0.14
CA SER A 40 -6.07 -4.52 1.23
C SER A 40 -7.29 -3.70 1.64
N SER A 41 -7.25 -2.36 1.46
CA SER A 41 -8.38 -1.48 1.77
C SER A 41 -9.66 -1.82 1.00
N PHE A 42 -9.56 -2.48 -0.17
CA PHE A 42 -10.72 -2.93 -0.95
C PHE A 42 -11.42 -4.15 -0.36
N PHE A 43 -10.72 -4.92 0.45
CA PHE A 43 -11.18 -6.22 0.96
C PHE A 43 -11.48 -6.21 2.46
N LEU A 44 -10.98 -5.21 3.19
CA LEU A 44 -11.14 -5.07 4.62
C LEU A 44 -12.38 -4.26 5.00
N SER A 45 -12.92 -4.54 6.19
CA SER A 45 -13.84 -3.64 6.86
C SER A 45 -13.09 -2.44 7.43
N PHE A 46 -13.82 -1.36 7.76
CA PHE A 46 -13.20 -0.14 8.29
C PHE A 46 -12.32 -0.40 9.52
N TRP A 47 -12.79 -1.20 10.49
CA TRP A 47 -12.05 -1.49 11.72
C TRP A 47 -10.83 -2.38 11.49
N GLU A 48 -10.93 -3.33 10.56
CA GLU A 48 -9.79 -4.16 10.16
C GLU A 48 -8.72 -3.31 9.47
N LEU A 49 -9.12 -2.36 8.63
CA LEU A 49 -8.21 -1.41 7.99
C LEU A 49 -7.51 -0.52 9.03
N VAL A 50 -8.26 0.03 10.00
CA VAL A 50 -7.69 0.81 11.11
C VAL A 50 -6.60 0.02 11.83
N PHE A 51 -6.87 -1.24 12.13
CA PHE A 51 -5.90 -2.11 12.79
C PHE A 51 -4.65 -2.35 11.94
N CYS A 52 -4.81 -2.67 10.65
CA CYS A 52 -3.69 -2.92 9.74
C CYS A 52 -2.85 -1.65 9.51
N VAL A 53 -3.48 -0.49 9.34
CA VAL A 53 -2.78 0.79 9.18
C VAL A 53 -2.02 1.15 10.46
N ALA A 54 -2.64 0.98 11.64
CA ALA A 54 -1.99 1.23 12.93
C ALA A 54 -0.75 0.35 13.11
N LEU A 55 -0.83 -0.93 12.75
CA LEU A 55 0.32 -1.83 12.76
C LEU A 55 1.41 -1.38 11.77
N GLY A 56 1.03 -1.00 10.54
CA GLY A 56 1.97 -0.49 9.54
C GLY A 56 2.70 0.75 10.03
N VAL A 57 1.96 1.73 10.56
CA VAL A 57 2.54 2.94 11.15
C VAL A 57 3.46 2.60 12.33
N PHE A 58 3.06 1.68 13.20
CA PHE A 58 3.89 1.25 14.33
C PHE A 58 5.21 0.61 13.88
N VAL A 59 5.16 -0.23 12.85
CA VAL A 59 6.36 -0.88 12.28
C VAL A 59 7.29 0.13 11.62
N MET A 60 6.73 1.11 10.89
CA MET A 60 7.52 2.16 10.23
C MET A 60 8.09 3.19 11.22
N ASN A 61 7.48 3.33 12.40
CA ASN A 61 7.83 4.38 13.36
C ASN A 61 8.82 3.90 14.44
N TRP A 62 10.07 3.76 14.07
CA TRP A 62 11.17 3.61 15.03
C TRP A 62 11.68 4.96 15.58
N GLN A 63 11.14 6.08 15.09
CA GLN A 63 11.51 7.43 15.53
C GLN A 63 10.42 8.02 16.43
N PRO A 64 10.78 8.73 17.52
CA PRO A 64 9.82 9.22 18.52
C PRO A 64 8.98 10.42 18.08
N SER A 65 9.20 10.96 16.86
CA SER A 65 8.44 12.11 16.36
C SER A 65 7.59 11.72 15.15
N PRO A 66 6.28 12.05 15.13
CA PRO A 66 5.44 11.81 13.96
C PRO A 66 5.96 12.63 12.77
N SER A 67 6.34 11.96 11.70
CA SER A 67 6.73 12.59 10.44
C SER A 67 5.50 12.83 9.56
N PHE A 68 5.59 13.79 8.65
CA PHE A 68 4.54 14.04 7.67
C PHE A 68 4.30 12.82 6.76
N GLU A 69 5.34 12.04 6.51
CA GLU A 69 5.28 10.76 5.78
C GLU A 69 4.34 9.76 6.45
N MET A 70 4.38 9.65 7.79
CA MET A 70 3.50 8.76 8.53
C MET A 70 2.04 9.14 8.42
N VAL A 71 1.76 10.44 8.45
CA VAL A 71 0.39 10.94 8.26
C VAL A 71 -0.13 10.58 6.88
N THR A 72 0.71 10.79 5.85
CA THR A 72 0.35 10.44 4.46
C THR A 72 0.22 8.93 4.28
N PHE A 73 1.14 8.15 4.86
CA PHE A 73 1.10 6.69 4.87
C PHE A 73 -0.21 6.17 5.48
N ALA A 74 -0.70 6.79 6.54
CA ALA A 74 -1.96 6.42 7.16
C ALA A 74 -3.18 6.88 6.36
N LEU A 75 -3.18 8.13 5.85
CA LEU A 75 -4.35 8.72 5.19
C LEU A 75 -4.68 8.09 3.84
N VAL A 76 -3.66 7.72 3.05
CA VAL A 76 -3.86 7.19 1.68
C VAL A 76 -4.67 5.89 1.67
N PRO A 77 -4.43 4.87 2.52
CA PRO A 77 -5.28 3.67 2.57
C PRO A 77 -6.74 3.97 2.96
N PHE A 78 -6.99 4.95 3.86
CA PHE A 78 -8.36 5.36 4.20
C PHE A 78 -9.04 6.09 3.05
N ALA A 79 -8.32 6.96 2.34
CA ALA A 79 -8.82 7.59 1.13
C ALA A 79 -9.14 6.53 0.06
N SER A 80 -8.27 5.54 -0.11
CA SER A 80 -8.47 4.42 -1.04
C SER A 80 -9.70 3.57 -0.67
N PHE A 81 -9.92 3.32 0.61
CA PHE A 81 -11.12 2.63 1.10
C PHE A 81 -12.41 3.39 0.76
N SER A 82 -12.42 4.70 0.93
CA SER A 82 -13.59 5.54 0.64
C SER A 82 -13.81 5.67 -0.87
N LEU A 83 -12.77 5.98 -1.63
CA LEU A 83 -12.84 6.14 -3.08
C LEU A 83 -13.12 4.82 -3.81
N GLY A 84 -12.57 3.70 -3.34
CA GLY A 84 -12.81 2.39 -3.93
C GLY A 84 -14.29 1.97 -3.91
N LYS A 85 -15.07 2.51 -2.97
CA LYS A 85 -16.53 2.28 -2.88
C LYS A 85 -17.36 3.22 -3.74
N THR A 86 -16.84 4.39 -4.07
CA THR A 86 -17.55 5.43 -4.81
C THR A 86 -17.27 5.42 -6.30
N LEU A 87 -16.11 4.91 -6.71
CA LEU A 87 -15.73 4.86 -8.12
C LEU A 87 -16.51 3.78 -8.88
N PRO A 88 -17.16 4.13 -10.02
CA PRO A 88 -18.04 3.22 -10.76
C PRO A 88 -17.28 2.23 -11.66
N TRP A 89 -15.97 2.14 -11.56
CA TRP A 89 -15.14 1.30 -12.43
C TRP A 89 -14.99 -0.12 -11.86
N HIS A 90 -14.46 -1.03 -12.67
CA HIS A 90 -14.13 -2.36 -12.19
C HIS A 90 -13.08 -2.30 -11.06
N SER A 91 -13.23 -3.16 -10.06
CA SER A 91 -12.40 -3.14 -8.84
C SER A 91 -10.89 -3.17 -9.13
N TRP A 92 -10.45 -3.88 -10.16
CA TRP A 92 -9.04 -3.92 -10.54
C TRP A 92 -8.54 -2.58 -11.13
N LEU A 93 -9.39 -1.85 -11.89
CA LEU A 93 -9.06 -0.51 -12.39
C LEU A 93 -8.97 0.48 -11.24
N ASN A 94 -9.92 0.43 -10.32
CA ASN A 94 -9.88 1.27 -9.11
C ASN A 94 -8.61 1.03 -8.32
N ALA A 95 -8.22 -0.24 -8.11
CA ALA A 95 -6.98 -0.58 -7.42
C ALA A 95 -5.75 -0.02 -8.14
N THR A 96 -5.66 -0.19 -9.47
CA THR A 96 -4.56 0.33 -10.28
C THR A 96 -4.43 1.85 -10.16
N VAL A 97 -5.54 2.58 -10.36
CA VAL A 97 -5.55 4.04 -10.28
C VAL A 97 -5.17 4.52 -8.87
N LEU A 98 -5.70 3.88 -7.82
CA LEU A 98 -5.42 4.27 -6.44
C LEU A 98 -3.99 3.93 -6.01
N ILE A 99 -3.38 2.87 -6.54
CA ILE A 99 -1.94 2.61 -6.34
C ILE A 99 -1.11 3.73 -6.97
N ILE A 100 -1.41 4.12 -8.23
CA ILE A 100 -0.69 5.19 -8.92
C ILE A 100 -0.83 6.51 -8.16
N VAL A 101 -2.06 6.94 -7.91
CA VAL A 101 -2.35 8.20 -7.22
C VAL A 101 -1.78 8.20 -5.81
N GLY A 102 -1.99 7.11 -5.07
CA GLY A 102 -1.49 6.97 -3.70
C GLY A 102 0.04 7.06 -3.63
N THR A 103 0.75 6.37 -4.54
CA THR A 103 2.21 6.44 -4.61
C THR A 103 2.69 7.84 -4.98
N VAL A 104 2.06 8.49 -5.98
CA VAL A 104 2.39 9.86 -6.35
C VAL A 104 2.20 10.81 -5.17
N VAL A 105 1.05 10.74 -4.49
CA VAL A 105 0.74 11.58 -3.32
C VAL A 105 1.73 11.35 -2.18
N PHE A 106 2.05 10.08 -1.89
CA PHE A 106 3.00 9.73 -0.85
C PHE A 106 4.39 10.34 -1.11
N TYR A 107 4.95 10.14 -2.31
CA TYR A 107 6.26 10.70 -2.66
C TYR A 107 6.24 12.22 -2.79
N ALA A 108 5.17 12.81 -3.31
CA ALA A 108 5.04 14.27 -3.36
C ALA A 108 5.02 14.90 -1.96
N ALA A 109 4.45 14.20 -1.00
CA ALA A 109 4.39 14.64 0.39
C ALA A 109 5.72 14.43 1.13
N SER A 110 6.44 13.33 0.83
CA SER A 110 7.69 12.97 1.50
C SER A 110 8.89 13.79 0.97
N ASP A 111 9.06 13.82 -0.34
CA ASP A 111 10.11 14.61 -1.02
C ASP A 111 9.65 15.03 -2.43
N SER A 112 9.05 16.20 -2.55
CA SER A 112 8.60 16.73 -3.84
C SER A 112 9.73 16.91 -4.87
N ALA A 113 10.96 17.09 -4.42
CA ALA A 113 12.12 17.20 -5.29
C ALA A 113 12.59 15.86 -5.86
N PHE A 114 12.16 14.74 -5.28
CA PHE A 114 12.51 13.39 -5.73
C PHE A 114 12.13 13.14 -7.19
N PHE A 115 10.94 13.61 -7.61
CA PHE A 115 10.47 13.49 -9.00
C PHE A 115 11.44 14.16 -10.01
N LEU A 116 12.04 15.28 -9.63
CA LEU A 116 12.95 16.04 -10.50
C LEU A 116 14.37 15.49 -10.46
N ARG A 117 14.81 14.97 -9.28
CA ARG A 117 16.17 14.45 -9.11
C ARG A 117 16.36 13.08 -9.74
N SER A 118 15.34 12.22 -9.69
CA SER A 118 15.48 10.83 -10.09
C SER A 118 14.19 10.27 -10.73
N PRO A 119 13.75 10.81 -11.90
CA PRO A 119 12.50 10.39 -12.51
C PRO A 119 12.49 8.92 -12.92
N GLY A 120 13.63 8.36 -13.33
CA GLY A 120 13.76 6.95 -13.69
C GLY A 120 13.58 6.02 -12.50
N LEU A 121 14.08 6.40 -11.32
CA LEU A 121 13.88 5.64 -10.08
C LEU A 121 12.40 5.68 -9.66
N PHE A 122 11.78 6.84 -9.74
CA PHE A 122 10.35 6.97 -9.42
C PHE A 122 9.48 6.09 -10.31
N LEU A 123 9.73 6.07 -11.62
CA LEU A 123 9.02 5.19 -12.55
C LEU A 123 9.25 3.71 -12.23
N GLY A 124 10.47 3.34 -11.84
CA GLY A 124 10.79 1.99 -11.39
C GLY A 124 10.00 1.59 -10.14
N ILE A 125 9.93 2.46 -9.14
CA ILE A 125 9.15 2.26 -7.90
C ILE A 125 7.66 2.13 -8.23
N LEU A 126 7.12 3.01 -9.06
CA LEU A 126 5.72 2.99 -9.48
C LEU A 126 5.38 1.69 -10.21
N PHE A 127 6.21 1.29 -11.17
CA PHE A 127 6.00 0.05 -11.93
C PHE A 127 6.11 -1.20 -11.03
N GLY A 128 7.13 -1.26 -10.17
CA GLY A 128 7.29 -2.34 -9.20
C GLY A 128 6.11 -2.42 -8.22
N GLY A 129 5.66 -1.28 -7.72
CA GLY A 129 4.47 -1.17 -6.86
C GLY A 129 3.20 -1.63 -7.57
N LEU A 130 3.02 -1.26 -8.84
CA LEU A 130 1.88 -1.72 -9.65
C LEU A 130 1.90 -3.23 -9.87
N CYS A 131 3.02 -3.80 -10.28
CA CYS A 131 3.16 -5.24 -10.48
C CYS A 131 2.85 -6.00 -9.18
N PHE A 132 3.45 -5.59 -8.08
CA PHE A 132 3.22 -6.18 -6.77
C PHE A 132 1.76 -6.03 -6.33
N GLY A 133 1.20 -4.82 -6.43
CA GLY A 133 -0.18 -4.53 -6.07
C GLY A 133 -1.19 -5.36 -6.85
N MET A 134 -0.96 -5.57 -8.13
CA MET A 134 -1.82 -6.42 -8.96
C MET A 134 -1.74 -7.90 -8.58
N VAL A 135 -0.56 -8.40 -8.21
CA VAL A 135 -0.40 -9.76 -7.68
C VAL A 135 -1.17 -9.91 -6.37
N VAL A 136 -1.01 -8.95 -5.45
CA VAL A 136 -1.74 -8.93 -4.17
C VAL A 136 -3.25 -8.87 -4.40
N PHE A 137 -3.71 -7.98 -5.29
CA PHE A 137 -5.13 -7.84 -5.62
C PHE A 137 -5.72 -9.15 -6.16
N HIS A 138 -5.06 -9.78 -7.13
CA HIS A 138 -5.53 -11.04 -7.70
C HIS A 138 -5.54 -12.17 -6.68
N THR A 139 -4.56 -12.22 -5.81
CA THR A 139 -4.47 -13.21 -4.72
C THR A 139 -5.62 -13.03 -3.74
N LEU A 140 -5.84 -11.81 -3.26
CA LEU A 140 -6.95 -11.52 -2.35
C LEU A 140 -8.30 -11.78 -3.02
N ASN A 141 -8.48 -11.33 -4.26
CA ASN A 141 -9.74 -11.53 -4.99
C ASN A 141 -10.08 -13.03 -5.14
N ARG A 142 -9.10 -13.89 -5.36
CA ARG A 142 -9.31 -15.35 -5.39
C ARG A 142 -9.77 -15.88 -4.04
N PHE A 143 -9.13 -15.47 -2.95
CA PHE A 143 -9.53 -15.91 -1.61
C PHE A 143 -10.93 -15.45 -1.25
N TYR A 144 -11.31 -14.24 -1.63
CA TYR A 144 -12.62 -13.68 -1.33
C TYR A 144 -13.72 -14.21 -2.25
N ALA A 145 -13.42 -14.56 -3.51
CA ALA A 145 -14.39 -15.16 -4.43
C ALA A 145 -14.79 -16.61 -4.03
N VAL A 146 -13.92 -17.31 -3.31
CA VAL A 146 -14.21 -18.69 -2.81
C VAL A 146 -15.11 -18.66 -1.57
N GLU A 147 -15.18 -17.53 -0.85
CA GLU A 147 -15.98 -17.39 0.38
C GLU A 147 -17.37 -16.74 0.13
N ALA A 148 -17.66 -16.30 -1.09
CA ALA A 148 -18.94 -15.72 -1.50
C ALA A 148 -19.83 -16.74 -2.18
#